data_5be1d039935209f3cfc153f0d6efc914
#
_entry.id   5be1d039935209f3cfc153f0d6efc914
#
_cell.length_a   1.000
_cell.length_b   1.000
_cell.length_c   1.000
_cell.angle_alpha   90.00
_cell.angle_beta   90.00
_cell.angle_gamma   90.00
#
_symmetry.space_group_name_H-M   'P 1'
#
loop_
_entity.id
_entity.type
_entity.pdbx_description
1 polymer ?
#
loop_
_entity_poly.entity_id
_entity_poly.type
_entity_poly.pdbx_seq_one_letter_code
_entity_poly.pdbx_strand_id
1 'polypeptide(L)'
;MQLIHKIKEALISVLPVTLIVVLLNFTPLVNFEIKEIVVFVISAFLLILGIGLFSLGADLAMTPMGTQVGSGLTKSKSMKLLLMISFALGLFITIAEPDLTVLAGQVADVINPTLLIVAVGVGVGLFLVISVLKIIFKRQLASLLMFFYMLLFALTTFVIVGGNEEFLALAFDSGGVTTGPITVPFIMALGVGIATAIGGKHSNENSFGLIALCSVGPILAVMLLGVTINGEISYAIPNYEIAEDVVAAFFSHLGSVAKEVLLALGLIVGFFFIIDFIFLKLPKKKIIQILFGIAFTYVGLVIFLTSVNVGFMPIGYKMGYQLREAGDGVLAVAGFILGLVVVLAEPAVHVLNKQVEEITDGNVSKKSMLIALSVGVGISICLSMIRIIFGFSILYYLVPGYFISLGLSFFVPRMYTAIAFDSGGVASGPLTSTFILPFAIGACMAFCPDGSKVLTDAFGVVAMVAMTPLITIQLLGFRSVVSKMMREKIAMRRILDENDDQIINFM
;
A
#
# COMPACT_ATOMS: atom_id res chain seq x y z
N MET A 1 -11.11 22.80 11.55
CA MET A 1 -11.95 22.13 10.56
C MET A 1 -11.24 20.91 9.90
N GLN A 2 -10.06 21.09 9.33
CA GLN A 2 -9.33 19.98 8.65
C GLN A 2 -9.05 18.77 9.55
N LEU A 3 -8.58 18.96 10.79
CA LEU A 3 -8.32 17.86 11.74
C LEU A 3 -9.58 17.04 12.04
N ILE A 4 -10.71 17.71 12.29
CA ILE A 4 -11.99 17.04 12.55
C ILE A 4 -12.42 16.20 11.35
N HIS A 5 -12.17 16.68 10.13
CA HIS A 5 -12.45 15.92 8.90
C HIS A 5 -11.59 14.67 8.82
N LYS A 6 -10.28 14.79 9.07
CA LYS A 6 -9.34 13.66 9.09
C LYS A 6 -9.65 12.65 10.19
N ILE A 7 -10.02 13.10 11.39
CA ILE A 7 -10.48 12.19 12.47
C ILE A 7 -11.78 11.47 12.07
N LYS A 8 -12.70 12.16 11.38
CA LYS A 8 -13.92 11.52 10.87
C LYS A 8 -13.62 10.49 9.78
N GLU A 9 -12.69 10.76 8.89
CA GLU A 9 -12.21 9.78 7.90
C GLU A 9 -11.61 8.57 8.61
N ALA A 10 -10.73 8.78 9.59
CA ALA A 10 -10.13 7.71 10.38
C ALA A 10 -11.18 6.91 11.19
N LEU A 11 -12.20 7.57 11.73
CA LEU A 11 -13.31 6.90 12.43
C LEU A 11 -14.08 5.96 11.49
N ILE A 12 -14.43 6.44 10.29
CA ILE A 12 -15.11 5.62 9.27
C ILE A 12 -14.23 4.43 8.88
N SER A 13 -12.92 4.58 8.94
CA SER A 13 -11.94 3.58 8.62
C SER A 13 -11.83 2.47 9.68
N VAL A 14 -11.61 2.83 10.92
CA VAL A 14 -11.28 1.87 12.00
C VAL A 14 -12.53 1.24 12.63
N LEU A 15 -13.62 2.01 12.71
CA LEU A 15 -14.84 1.59 13.38
C LEU A 15 -15.44 0.27 12.84
N PRO A 16 -15.52 0.04 11.52
CA PRO A 16 -16.09 -1.21 11.00
C PRO A 16 -15.29 -2.45 11.41
N VAL A 17 -13.95 -2.39 11.36
CA VAL A 17 -13.08 -3.50 11.83
C VAL A 17 -13.30 -3.73 13.33
N THR A 18 -13.30 -2.64 14.11
CA THR A 18 -13.53 -2.71 15.57
C THR A 18 -14.88 -3.34 15.89
N LEU A 19 -15.95 -2.95 15.17
CA LEU A 19 -17.28 -3.52 15.37
C LEU A 19 -17.33 -5.01 15.02
N ILE A 20 -16.68 -5.43 13.94
CA ILE A 20 -16.62 -6.85 13.56
C ILE A 20 -15.96 -7.67 14.67
N VAL A 21 -14.82 -7.24 15.18
CA VAL A 21 -14.09 -7.94 16.25
C VAL A 21 -14.96 -8.02 17.52
N VAL A 22 -15.59 -6.91 17.93
CA VAL A 22 -16.45 -6.87 19.10
C VAL A 22 -17.70 -7.76 18.92
N LEU A 23 -18.33 -7.73 17.74
CA LEU A 23 -19.50 -8.56 17.44
C LEU A 23 -19.15 -10.05 17.41
N LEU A 24 -18.01 -10.42 16.85
CA LEU A 24 -17.53 -11.81 16.83
C LEU A 24 -17.32 -12.35 18.25
N ASN A 25 -16.90 -11.53 19.20
CA ASN A 25 -16.73 -11.93 20.59
C ASN A 25 -18.06 -12.34 21.29
N PHE A 26 -19.21 -11.92 20.76
CA PHE A 26 -20.52 -12.40 21.25
C PHE A 26 -20.97 -13.70 20.60
N THR A 27 -20.20 -14.24 19.68
CA THR A 27 -20.46 -15.52 19.01
C THR A 27 -19.61 -16.64 19.64
N PRO A 28 -19.95 -17.91 19.46
CA PRO A 28 -19.10 -19.02 19.91
C PRO A 28 -17.83 -19.20 19.06
N LEU A 29 -17.64 -18.38 18.03
CA LEU A 29 -16.53 -18.50 17.10
C LEU A 29 -15.21 -17.94 17.65
N VAL A 30 -15.29 -16.93 18.51
CA VAL A 30 -14.14 -16.25 19.09
C VAL A 30 -14.42 -15.97 20.57
N ASN A 31 -13.41 -16.16 21.40
CA ASN A 31 -13.51 -15.90 22.84
C ASN A 31 -12.30 -15.07 23.30
N PHE A 32 -12.51 -13.77 23.43
CA PHE A 32 -11.55 -12.85 24.00
C PHE A 32 -11.87 -12.60 25.48
N GLU A 33 -10.84 -12.45 26.28
CA GLU A 33 -11.00 -11.97 27.65
C GLU A 33 -11.50 -10.52 27.67
N ILE A 34 -12.22 -10.15 28.74
CA ILE A 34 -12.72 -8.79 28.91
C ILE A 34 -11.57 -7.77 28.83
N LYS A 35 -10.41 -8.10 29.41
CA LYS A 35 -9.20 -7.28 29.37
C LYS A 35 -8.74 -7.03 27.93
N GLU A 36 -8.71 -8.06 27.10
CA GLU A 36 -8.26 -8.00 25.69
C GLU A 36 -9.18 -7.09 24.86
N ILE A 37 -10.49 -7.23 25.03
CA ILE A 37 -11.47 -6.38 24.35
C ILE A 37 -11.36 -4.91 24.80
N VAL A 38 -11.17 -4.66 26.09
CA VAL A 38 -10.99 -3.28 26.60
C VAL A 38 -9.72 -2.66 26.03
N VAL A 39 -8.61 -3.38 26.02
CA VAL A 39 -7.34 -2.92 25.42
C VAL A 39 -7.52 -2.64 23.94
N PHE A 40 -8.18 -3.54 23.20
CA PHE A 40 -8.44 -3.37 21.77
C PHE A 40 -9.30 -2.13 21.47
N VAL A 41 -10.38 -1.91 22.23
CA VAL A 41 -11.26 -0.74 22.03
C VAL A 41 -10.53 0.58 22.34
N ILE A 42 -9.74 0.60 23.43
CA ILE A 42 -8.90 1.77 23.75
C ILE A 42 -7.88 2.01 22.64
N SER A 43 -7.22 0.95 22.17
CA SER A 43 -6.26 1.01 21.05
C SER A 43 -6.94 1.47 19.76
N ALA A 44 -8.19 1.07 19.49
CA ALA A 44 -8.96 1.54 18.34
C ALA A 44 -9.23 3.05 18.41
N PHE A 45 -9.58 3.56 19.59
CA PHE A 45 -9.76 5.00 19.79
C PHE A 45 -8.44 5.78 19.56
N LEU A 46 -7.34 5.31 20.13
CA LEU A 46 -6.02 5.90 19.92
C LEU A 46 -5.57 5.79 18.46
N LEU A 47 -5.86 4.67 17.80
CA LEU A 47 -5.59 4.45 16.39
C LEU A 47 -6.29 5.48 15.51
N ILE A 48 -7.57 5.77 15.78
CA ILE A 48 -8.34 6.80 15.08
C ILE A 48 -7.68 8.18 15.24
N LEU A 49 -7.26 8.53 16.44
CA LEU A 49 -6.54 9.78 16.69
C LEU A 49 -5.19 9.81 15.97
N GLY A 50 -4.43 8.72 16.05
CA GLY A 50 -3.14 8.56 15.39
C GLY A 50 -3.24 8.73 13.89
N ILE A 51 -4.14 7.99 13.22
CA ILE A 51 -4.39 8.10 11.77
C ILE A 51 -4.84 9.50 11.39
N GLY A 52 -5.76 10.12 12.13
CA GLY A 52 -6.24 11.47 11.85
C GLY A 52 -5.13 12.52 11.91
N LEU A 53 -4.29 12.47 12.95
CA LEU A 53 -3.16 13.37 13.10
C LEU A 53 -2.10 13.18 12.02
N PHE A 54 -1.67 11.93 11.78
CA PHE A 54 -0.62 11.69 10.81
C PHE A 54 -1.09 11.96 9.37
N SER A 55 -2.34 11.66 9.01
CA SER A 55 -2.90 11.99 7.69
C SER A 55 -2.94 13.51 7.46
N LEU A 56 -3.33 14.29 8.48
CA LEU A 56 -3.24 15.75 8.41
C LEU A 56 -1.79 16.22 8.27
N GLY A 57 -0.88 15.60 9.01
CA GLY A 57 0.54 15.89 8.94
C GLY A 57 1.14 15.62 7.57
N ALA A 58 0.80 14.46 6.97
CA ALA A 58 1.23 14.10 5.62
C ALA A 58 0.74 15.11 4.56
N ASP A 59 -0.51 15.54 4.64
CA ASP A 59 -1.07 16.55 3.74
C ASP A 59 -0.37 17.92 3.90
N LEU A 60 0.01 18.28 5.12
CA LEU A 60 0.65 19.57 5.42
C LEU A 60 2.16 19.57 5.16
N ALA A 61 2.84 18.42 5.25
CA ALA A 61 4.28 18.32 5.09
C ALA A 61 4.67 17.52 3.84
N MET A 62 4.30 16.22 3.75
CA MET A 62 4.83 15.30 2.73
C MET A 62 4.42 15.72 1.32
N THR A 63 3.17 16.08 1.09
CA THR A 63 2.68 16.55 -0.21
C THR A 63 3.35 17.84 -0.66
N PRO A 64 3.43 18.91 0.16
CA PRO A 64 4.18 20.11 -0.22
C PRO A 64 5.67 19.85 -0.42
N MET A 65 6.32 19.04 0.43
CA MET A 65 7.72 18.69 0.27
C MET A 65 7.97 18.02 -1.09
N GLY A 66 7.19 16.96 -1.43
CA GLY A 66 7.31 16.26 -2.71
C GLY A 66 7.13 17.20 -3.90
N THR A 67 6.07 18.00 -3.92
CA THR A 67 5.77 18.95 -5.02
C THR A 67 6.87 19.99 -5.21
N GLN A 68 7.36 20.59 -4.11
CA GLN A 68 8.40 21.62 -4.19
C GLN A 68 9.74 21.04 -4.63
N VAL A 69 10.12 19.89 -4.11
CA VAL A 69 11.35 19.21 -4.53
C VAL A 69 11.26 18.82 -6.02
N GLY A 70 10.16 18.18 -6.44
CA GLY A 70 9.97 17.78 -7.84
C GLY A 70 10.07 18.96 -8.81
N SER A 71 9.32 20.04 -8.54
CA SER A 71 9.32 21.21 -9.40
C SER A 71 10.63 22.02 -9.33
N GLY A 72 11.23 22.16 -8.15
CA GLY A 72 12.48 22.90 -7.94
C GLY A 72 13.68 22.24 -8.61
N LEU A 73 13.84 20.92 -8.42
CA LEU A 73 14.94 20.17 -9.01
C LEU A 73 14.84 20.10 -10.55
N THR A 74 13.64 19.99 -11.08
CA THR A 74 13.42 19.99 -12.55
C THR A 74 13.85 21.34 -13.15
N LYS A 75 13.58 22.45 -12.48
CA LYS A 75 14.00 23.80 -12.90
C LYS A 75 15.51 23.99 -12.87
N SER A 76 16.25 23.24 -12.05
CA SER A 76 17.72 23.33 -11.99
C SER A 76 18.43 22.88 -13.26
N LYS A 77 17.72 22.20 -14.17
CA LYS A 77 18.23 21.65 -15.45
C LYS A 77 19.38 20.64 -15.30
N SER A 78 19.71 20.21 -14.09
CA SER A 78 20.75 19.22 -13.82
C SER A 78 20.14 17.84 -13.66
N MET A 79 20.24 17.01 -14.72
CA MET A 79 19.74 15.62 -14.70
C MET A 79 20.40 14.80 -13.59
N LYS A 80 21.74 14.90 -13.45
CA LYS A 80 22.48 14.15 -12.43
C LYS A 80 21.98 14.46 -11.03
N LEU A 81 21.78 15.74 -10.71
CA LEU A 81 21.28 16.20 -9.42
C LEU A 81 19.87 15.68 -9.15
N LEU A 82 18.98 15.77 -10.15
CA LEU A 82 17.60 15.28 -10.04
C LEU A 82 17.58 13.78 -9.71
N LEU A 83 18.37 12.97 -10.40
CA LEU A 83 18.41 11.53 -10.19
C LEU A 83 19.03 11.14 -8.84
N MET A 84 20.13 11.78 -8.43
CA MET A 84 20.76 11.55 -7.13
C MET A 84 19.82 11.89 -5.97
N ILE A 85 19.16 13.04 -6.04
CA ILE A 85 18.21 13.47 -4.99
C ILE A 85 16.98 12.57 -5.01
N SER A 86 16.47 12.17 -6.18
CA SER A 86 15.35 11.22 -6.26
C SER A 86 15.69 9.88 -5.63
N PHE A 87 16.89 9.34 -5.86
CA PHE A 87 17.37 8.13 -5.20
C PHE A 87 17.37 8.27 -3.68
N ALA A 88 18.01 9.32 -3.17
CA ALA A 88 18.10 9.57 -1.73
C ALA A 88 16.72 9.79 -1.09
N LEU A 89 15.82 10.49 -1.77
CA LEU A 89 14.44 10.67 -1.30
C LEU A 89 13.68 9.36 -1.26
N GLY A 90 13.78 8.52 -2.30
CA GLY A 90 13.15 7.19 -2.30
C GLY A 90 13.66 6.32 -1.15
N LEU A 91 14.96 6.34 -0.90
CA LEU A 91 15.57 5.63 0.22
C LEU A 91 15.04 6.15 1.58
N PHE A 92 15.13 7.46 1.83
CA PHE A 92 14.79 8.02 3.14
C PHE A 92 13.29 7.99 3.43
N ILE A 93 12.43 8.22 2.43
CA ILE A 93 10.98 8.16 2.63
C ILE A 93 10.52 6.72 2.97
N THR A 94 11.18 5.73 2.37
CA THR A 94 10.88 4.33 2.63
C THR A 94 11.37 3.89 4.01
N ILE A 95 12.54 4.35 4.46
CA ILE A 95 13.01 4.11 5.84
C ILE A 95 12.03 4.71 6.86
N ALA A 96 11.37 5.81 6.52
CA ALA A 96 10.39 6.45 7.38
C ALA A 96 8.99 5.81 7.33
N GLU A 97 8.77 4.78 6.49
CA GLU A 97 7.46 4.16 6.32
C GLU A 97 7.12 3.23 7.49
N PRO A 98 6.04 3.51 8.25
CA PRO A 98 5.69 2.73 9.43
C PRO A 98 5.32 1.28 9.11
N ASP A 99 4.66 1.03 8.00
CA ASP A 99 4.22 -0.31 7.59
C ASP A 99 5.42 -1.23 7.32
N LEU A 100 6.50 -0.68 6.77
CA LEU A 100 7.76 -1.41 6.58
C LEU A 100 8.43 -1.75 7.92
N THR A 101 8.37 -0.84 8.89
CA THR A 101 8.89 -1.09 10.25
C THR A 101 8.12 -2.23 10.92
N VAL A 102 6.79 -2.26 10.77
CA VAL A 102 5.94 -3.34 11.28
C VAL A 102 6.29 -4.68 10.62
N LEU A 103 6.39 -4.72 9.28
CA LEU A 103 6.78 -5.94 8.55
C LEU A 103 8.16 -6.44 9.01
N ALA A 104 9.14 -5.54 9.09
CA ALA A 104 10.50 -5.88 9.52
C ALA A 104 10.53 -6.43 10.96
N GLY A 105 9.70 -5.91 11.86
CA GLY A 105 9.52 -6.41 13.21
C GLY A 105 8.92 -7.82 13.25
N GLN A 106 8.02 -8.14 12.33
CA GLN A 106 7.39 -9.47 12.24
C GLN A 106 8.35 -10.57 11.76
N VAL A 107 9.43 -10.22 11.09
CA VAL A 107 10.46 -11.16 10.59
C VAL A 107 11.83 -10.93 11.23
N ALA A 108 11.87 -10.30 12.40
CA ALA A 108 13.12 -9.88 13.06
C ALA A 108 14.07 -11.05 13.37
N ASP A 109 13.53 -12.24 13.61
CA ASP A 109 14.31 -13.45 13.88
C ASP A 109 14.87 -14.11 12.61
N VAL A 110 14.28 -13.78 11.44
CA VAL A 110 14.69 -14.32 10.13
C VAL A 110 15.71 -13.42 9.46
N ILE A 111 15.45 -12.11 9.49
CA ILE A 111 16.29 -11.10 8.84
C ILE A 111 16.46 -9.92 9.79
N ASN A 112 17.67 -9.40 9.88
CA ASN A 112 17.90 -8.17 10.64
C ASN A 112 16.99 -7.04 10.13
N PRO A 113 16.13 -6.45 10.99
CA PRO A 113 15.15 -5.44 10.57
C PRO A 113 15.75 -4.25 9.85
N THR A 114 16.90 -3.77 10.33
CA THR A 114 17.59 -2.63 9.71
C THR A 114 18.09 -2.98 8.30
N LEU A 115 18.63 -4.19 8.11
CA LEU A 115 19.09 -4.66 6.80
C LEU A 115 17.93 -4.76 5.82
N LEU A 116 16.79 -5.32 6.26
CA LEU A 116 15.58 -5.41 5.43
C LEU A 116 15.08 -4.02 5.03
N ILE A 117 14.93 -3.10 5.98
CA ILE A 117 14.44 -1.73 5.74
C ILE A 117 15.37 -0.99 4.77
N VAL A 118 16.69 -1.10 4.95
CA VAL A 118 17.67 -0.44 4.07
C VAL A 118 17.66 -1.07 2.67
N ALA A 119 17.62 -2.39 2.55
CA ALA A 119 17.57 -3.07 1.24
C ALA A 119 16.32 -2.67 0.46
N VAL A 120 15.17 -2.68 1.12
CA VAL A 120 13.89 -2.23 0.56
C VAL A 120 13.96 -0.76 0.15
N GLY A 121 14.52 0.11 1.02
CA GLY A 121 14.70 1.53 0.72
C GLY A 121 15.61 1.79 -0.49
N VAL A 122 16.69 1.02 -0.65
CA VAL A 122 17.54 1.06 -1.85
C VAL A 122 16.74 0.64 -3.08
N GLY A 123 15.93 -0.41 -2.98
CA GLY A 123 15.03 -0.84 -4.04
C GLY A 123 14.09 0.26 -4.50
N VAL A 124 13.38 0.90 -3.57
CA VAL A 124 12.49 2.05 -3.86
C VAL A 124 13.27 3.21 -4.46
N GLY A 125 14.43 3.54 -3.89
CA GLY A 125 15.28 4.62 -4.39
C GLY A 125 15.69 4.44 -5.86
N LEU A 126 16.14 3.23 -6.24
CA LEU A 126 16.49 2.89 -7.62
C LEU A 126 15.27 2.99 -8.56
N PHE A 127 14.12 2.45 -8.14
CA PHE A 127 12.93 2.47 -8.96
C PHE A 127 12.25 3.86 -8.99
N LEU A 128 12.45 4.71 -7.99
CA LEU A 128 12.05 6.11 -8.07
C LEU A 128 12.88 6.85 -9.13
N VAL A 129 14.18 6.57 -9.24
CA VAL A 129 15.02 7.09 -10.34
C VAL A 129 14.48 6.66 -11.70
N ILE A 130 14.14 5.37 -11.86
CA ILE A 130 13.54 4.85 -13.11
C ILE A 130 12.19 5.54 -13.39
N SER A 131 11.39 5.77 -12.36
CA SER A 131 10.10 6.47 -12.45
C SER A 131 10.26 7.91 -12.89
N VAL A 132 11.26 8.62 -12.38
CA VAL A 132 11.61 9.99 -12.81
C VAL A 132 12.09 9.99 -14.27
N LEU A 133 12.93 9.04 -14.66
CA LEU A 133 13.38 8.87 -16.06
C LEU A 133 12.19 8.57 -17.00
N LYS A 134 11.23 7.75 -16.56
CA LYS A 134 9.97 7.50 -17.30
C LYS A 134 9.21 8.80 -17.59
N ILE A 135 9.10 9.71 -16.61
CA ILE A 135 8.43 11.00 -16.81
C ILE A 135 9.21 11.86 -17.82
N ILE A 136 10.53 11.99 -17.64
CA ILE A 136 11.40 12.84 -18.47
C ILE A 136 11.42 12.38 -19.92
N PHE A 137 11.60 11.07 -20.14
CA PHE A 137 11.63 10.47 -21.48
C PHE A 137 10.25 10.11 -22.03
N LYS A 138 9.16 10.44 -21.31
CA LYS A 138 7.77 10.18 -21.71
C LYS A 138 7.53 8.72 -22.13
N ARG A 139 8.18 7.77 -21.42
CA ARG A 139 8.07 6.34 -21.72
C ARG A 139 6.73 5.79 -21.24
N GLN A 140 6.23 4.78 -21.96
CA GLN A 140 4.97 4.11 -21.62
C GLN A 140 5.16 3.25 -20.37
N LEU A 141 4.28 3.42 -19.37
CA LEU A 141 4.31 2.67 -18.13
C LEU A 141 4.13 1.16 -18.36
N ALA A 142 3.15 0.76 -19.16
CA ALA A 142 2.83 -0.65 -19.41
C ALA A 142 4.05 -1.44 -19.92
N SER A 143 4.85 -0.86 -20.85
CA SER A 143 6.05 -1.52 -21.37
C SER A 143 7.13 -1.70 -20.29
N LEU A 144 7.30 -0.71 -19.41
CA LEU A 144 8.25 -0.80 -18.29
C LEU A 144 7.79 -1.84 -17.27
N LEU A 145 6.51 -1.84 -16.90
CA LEU A 145 5.96 -2.83 -15.98
C LEU A 145 6.11 -4.24 -16.55
N MET A 146 5.78 -4.44 -17.83
CA MET A 146 5.97 -5.73 -18.48
C MET A 146 7.43 -6.20 -18.39
N PHE A 147 8.39 -5.35 -18.72
CA PHE A 147 9.81 -5.69 -18.64
C PHE A 147 10.23 -6.07 -17.22
N PHE A 148 9.86 -5.26 -16.21
CA PHE A 148 10.26 -5.52 -14.83
C PHE A 148 9.54 -6.70 -14.20
N TYR A 149 8.26 -6.95 -14.50
CA TYR A 149 7.57 -8.13 -14.02
C TYR A 149 8.08 -9.41 -14.67
N MET A 150 8.45 -9.38 -15.96
CA MET A 150 9.13 -10.52 -16.60
C MET A 150 10.49 -10.81 -15.95
N LEU A 151 11.29 -9.76 -15.67
CA LEU A 151 12.53 -9.89 -14.91
C LEU A 151 12.30 -10.46 -13.52
N LEU A 152 11.26 -9.98 -12.82
CA LEU A 152 10.88 -10.41 -11.49
C LEU A 152 10.52 -11.90 -11.48
N PHE A 153 9.70 -12.38 -12.43
CA PHE A 153 9.35 -13.79 -12.52
C PHE A 153 10.53 -14.67 -12.95
N ALA A 154 11.43 -14.16 -13.77
CA ALA A 154 12.69 -14.85 -14.08
C ALA A 154 13.55 -15.02 -12.82
N LEU A 155 13.67 -13.96 -12.00
CA LEU A 155 14.38 -14.03 -10.72
C LEU A 155 13.66 -14.96 -9.72
N THR A 156 12.34 -14.94 -9.67
CA THR A 156 11.54 -15.86 -8.86
C THR A 156 11.87 -17.32 -9.19
N THR A 157 11.96 -17.66 -10.47
CA THR A 157 12.35 -19.02 -10.91
C THR A 157 13.75 -19.36 -10.41
N PHE A 158 14.68 -18.41 -10.47
CA PHE A 158 16.05 -18.62 -9.96
C PHE A 158 16.07 -18.83 -8.45
N VAL A 159 15.27 -18.07 -7.68
CA VAL A 159 15.14 -18.23 -6.22
C VAL A 159 14.60 -19.61 -5.86
N ILE A 160 13.58 -20.12 -6.59
CA ILE A 160 13.01 -21.45 -6.36
C ILE A 160 14.06 -22.54 -6.62
N VAL A 161 14.76 -22.47 -7.77
CA VAL A 161 15.82 -23.45 -8.11
C VAL A 161 16.96 -23.43 -7.08
N GLY A 162 17.22 -22.27 -6.48
CA GLY A 162 18.19 -22.09 -5.39
C GLY A 162 17.73 -22.64 -4.02
N GLY A 163 16.48 -23.08 -3.88
CA GLY A 163 15.94 -23.63 -2.62
C GLY A 163 15.50 -22.56 -1.61
N ASN A 164 15.41 -21.28 -1.99
CA ASN A 164 15.06 -20.17 -1.10
C ASN A 164 13.60 -19.69 -1.30
N GLU A 165 12.70 -20.61 -1.64
CA GLU A 165 11.30 -20.28 -1.96
C GLU A 165 10.53 -19.66 -0.77
N GLU A 166 10.97 -19.88 0.46
CA GLU A 166 10.37 -19.33 1.68
C GLU A 166 10.38 -17.79 1.71
N PHE A 167 11.37 -17.17 1.03
CA PHE A 167 11.45 -15.71 0.94
C PHE A 167 10.51 -15.08 -0.10
N LEU A 168 9.90 -15.87 -0.98
CA LEU A 168 9.09 -15.30 -2.06
C LEU A 168 7.87 -14.55 -1.55
N ALA A 169 7.15 -15.11 -0.59
CA ALA A 169 5.97 -14.48 -0.03
C ALA A 169 6.34 -13.15 0.66
N LEU A 170 7.39 -13.14 1.48
CA LEU A 170 7.92 -11.95 2.12
C LEU A 170 8.42 -10.90 1.10
N ALA A 171 9.10 -11.35 0.04
CA ALA A 171 9.58 -10.46 -1.00
C ALA A 171 8.41 -9.74 -1.72
N PHE A 172 7.37 -10.46 -2.08
CA PHE A 172 6.19 -9.85 -2.70
C PHE A 172 5.43 -8.94 -1.71
N ASP A 173 5.31 -9.31 -0.43
CA ASP A 173 4.71 -8.47 0.60
C ASP A 173 5.46 -7.16 0.79
N SER A 174 6.79 -7.19 0.70
CA SER A 174 7.61 -5.98 0.83
C SER A 174 7.26 -4.92 -0.24
N GLY A 175 6.87 -5.36 -1.45
CA GLY A 175 6.41 -4.46 -2.50
C GLY A 175 5.11 -3.74 -2.17
N GLY A 176 4.20 -4.39 -1.45
CA GLY A 176 2.94 -3.80 -1.00
C GLY A 176 3.12 -2.86 0.20
N VAL A 177 3.90 -3.30 1.17
CA VAL A 177 4.10 -2.57 2.45
C VAL A 177 4.86 -1.25 2.28
N THR A 178 5.72 -1.13 1.27
CA THR A 178 6.51 0.10 1.05
C THR A 178 5.72 1.28 0.52
N THR A 179 4.52 1.05 0.05
CA THR A 179 3.65 2.07 -0.53
C THR A 179 2.54 2.46 0.45
N GLY A 180 2.94 2.92 1.61
CA GLY A 180 2.05 3.29 2.70
C GLY A 180 1.75 4.78 2.78
N PRO A 181 1.23 5.22 3.93
CA PRO A 181 0.61 6.53 4.11
C PRO A 181 1.57 7.72 4.08
N ILE A 182 2.89 7.53 4.21
CA ILE A 182 3.88 8.58 4.07
C ILE A 182 4.44 8.59 2.64
N THR A 183 4.79 7.43 2.13
CA THR A 183 5.48 7.25 0.84
C THR A 183 4.59 7.64 -0.33
N VAL A 184 3.32 7.20 -0.32
CA VAL A 184 2.36 7.46 -1.41
C VAL A 184 2.14 8.96 -1.68
N PRO A 185 1.70 9.79 -0.70
CA PRO A 185 1.45 11.21 -0.98
C PRO A 185 2.71 11.96 -1.38
N PHE A 186 3.88 11.57 -0.87
CA PHE A 186 5.14 12.19 -1.22
C PHE A 186 5.56 11.86 -2.66
N ILE A 187 5.58 10.57 -3.04
CA ILE A 187 6.00 10.14 -4.39
C ILE A 187 5.04 10.66 -5.46
N MET A 188 3.72 10.63 -5.20
CA MET A 188 2.73 11.20 -6.11
C MET A 188 2.95 12.71 -6.29
N ALA A 189 3.16 13.43 -5.19
CA ALA A 189 3.41 14.87 -5.22
C ALA A 189 4.73 15.22 -5.94
N LEU A 190 5.77 14.41 -5.74
CA LEU A 190 7.04 14.53 -6.46
C LEU A 190 6.81 14.37 -7.97
N GLY A 191 6.06 13.33 -8.37
CA GLY A 191 5.72 13.06 -9.77
C GLY A 191 4.93 14.20 -10.41
N VAL A 192 3.91 14.72 -9.73
CA VAL A 192 3.14 15.88 -10.16
C VAL A 192 4.04 17.11 -10.29
N GLY A 193 4.92 17.35 -9.31
CA GLY A 193 5.86 18.46 -9.34
C GLY A 193 6.81 18.41 -10.54
N ILE A 194 7.38 17.24 -10.85
CA ILE A 194 8.25 17.02 -12.00
C ILE A 194 7.45 17.16 -13.31
N ALA A 195 6.31 16.49 -13.43
CA ALA A 195 5.50 16.50 -14.64
C ALA A 195 4.98 17.90 -14.99
N THR A 196 4.56 18.66 -13.99
CA THR A 196 4.11 20.06 -14.16
C THR A 196 5.28 20.95 -14.59
N ALA A 197 6.47 20.78 -14.04
CA ALA A 197 7.65 21.58 -14.38
C ALA A 197 8.16 21.29 -15.80
N ILE A 198 8.05 20.04 -16.28
CA ILE A 198 8.37 19.65 -17.67
C ILE A 198 7.31 20.18 -18.64
N GLY A 199 6.05 20.21 -18.22
CA GLY A 199 4.92 20.65 -19.02
C GLY A 199 4.55 19.68 -20.15
N GLY A 200 3.46 20.01 -20.86
CA GLY A 200 2.97 19.26 -22.02
C GLY A 200 1.51 18.81 -21.88
N LYS A 201 0.91 18.44 -23.02
CA LYS A 201 -0.51 18.11 -23.13
C LYS A 201 -0.98 16.92 -22.28
N HIS A 202 -0.05 16.05 -21.85
CA HIS A 202 -0.29 14.84 -21.07
C HIS A 202 0.49 14.82 -19.73
N SER A 203 0.81 15.99 -19.17
CA SER A 203 1.61 16.07 -17.94
C SER A 203 0.95 15.31 -16.77
N ASN A 204 -0.38 15.41 -16.64
CA ASN A 204 -1.13 14.71 -15.60
C ASN A 204 -1.08 13.18 -15.75
N GLU A 205 -1.23 12.65 -16.98
CA GLU A 205 -1.12 11.20 -17.22
C GLU A 205 0.28 10.68 -16.91
N ASN A 206 1.31 11.47 -17.19
CA ASN A 206 2.71 11.07 -16.96
C ASN A 206 3.10 11.05 -15.49
N SER A 207 2.35 11.74 -14.61
CA SER A 207 2.60 11.75 -13.16
C SER A 207 2.16 10.47 -12.46
N PHE A 208 1.32 9.64 -13.08
CA PHE A 208 0.89 8.35 -12.54
C PHE A 208 1.85 7.20 -12.88
N GLY A 209 1.75 6.12 -12.12
CA GLY A 209 2.55 4.92 -12.30
C GLY A 209 3.91 4.98 -11.62
N LEU A 210 4.15 5.98 -10.77
CA LEU A 210 5.39 6.07 -10.00
C LEU A 210 5.38 5.07 -8.86
N ILE A 211 4.27 4.97 -8.14
CA ILE A 211 4.09 4.03 -7.04
C ILE A 211 4.21 2.61 -7.57
N ALA A 212 3.57 2.32 -8.70
CA ALA A 212 3.64 1.04 -9.38
C ALA A 212 5.08 0.57 -9.68
N LEU A 213 5.92 1.46 -10.16
CA LEU A 213 7.34 1.14 -10.39
C LEU A 213 8.10 1.03 -9.06
N CYS A 214 7.85 1.92 -8.11
CA CYS A 214 8.50 1.91 -6.80
C CYS A 214 8.20 0.64 -5.99
N SER A 215 7.07 -0.03 -6.19
CA SER A 215 6.75 -1.30 -5.52
C SER A 215 7.51 -2.51 -6.08
N VAL A 216 8.00 -2.44 -7.32
CA VAL A 216 8.83 -3.52 -7.91
C VAL A 216 10.22 -3.59 -7.29
N GLY A 217 10.79 -2.44 -6.95
CA GLY A 217 12.14 -2.35 -6.36
C GLY A 217 12.31 -3.17 -5.08
N PRO A 218 11.46 -3.00 -4.09
CA PRO A 218 11.43 -3.80 -2.87
C PRO A 218 11.39 -5.30 -3.11
N ILE A 219 10.50 -5.75 -4.00
CA ILE A 219 10.36 -7.17 -4.33
C ILE A 219 11.70 -7.73 -4.82
N LEU A 220 12.33 -7.06 -5.76
CA LEU A 220 13.64 -7.45 -6.29
C LEU A 220 14.73 -7.40 -5.21
N ALA A 221 14.73 -6.36 -4.37
CA ALA A 221 15.73 -6.21 -3.30
C ALA A 221 15.63 -7.32 -2.26
N VAL A 222 14.42 -7.68 -1.83
CA VAL A 222 14.21 -8.75 -0.83
C VAL A 222 14.46 -10.13 -1.44
N MET A 223 14.12 -10.38 -2.71
CA MET A 223 14.49 -11.60 -3.42
C MET A 223 16.01 -11.78 -3.48
N LEU A 224 16.74 -10.72 -3.83
CA LEU A 224 18.21 -10.75 -3.86
C LEU A 224 18.79 -10.96 -2.44
N LEU A 225 18.19 -10.32 -1.44
CA LEU A 225 18.59 -10.53 -0.05
C LEU A 225 18.36 -12.00 0.36
N GLY A 226 17.23 -12.60 0.03
CA GLY A 226 16.91 -14.00 0.30
C GLY A 226 17.91 -14.98 -0.32
N VAL A 227 18.43 -14.68 -1.52
CA VAL A 227 19.50 -15.51 -2.16
C VAL A 227 20.82 -15.45 -1.39
N THR A 228 21.08 -14.37 -0.66
CA THR A 228 22.34 -14.21 0.11
C THR A 228 22.30 -14.83 1.49
N ILE A 229 21.12 -15.18 1.98
CA ILE A 229 20.94 -15.82 3.30
C ILE A 229 21.14 -17.32 3.14
N ASN A 230 22.18 -17.86 3.77
CA ASN A 230 22.49 -19.28 3.78
C ASN A 230 22.20 -19.85 5.17
N GLY A 231 21.40 -20.91 5.26
CA GLY A 231 21.10 -21.61 6.52
C GLY A 231 19.63 -22.02 6.62
N GLU A 232 19.35 -22.86 7.61
CA GLU A 232 17.95 -23.21 7.96
C GLU A 232 17.27 -21.97 8.54
N ILE A 233 16.15 -21.60 7.95
CA ILE A 233 15.36 -20.43 8.37
C ILE A 233 14.42 -20.91 9.48
N SER A 234 14.61 -20.37 10.67
CA SER A 234 13.72 -20.59 11.80
C SER A 234 12.90 -19.35 12.04
N TYR A 235 11.59 -19.43 11.82
CA TYR A 235 10.67 -18.34 12.15
C TYR A 235 10.23 -18.47 13.60
N ALA A 236 10.61 -17.52 14.44
CA ALA A 236 10.04 -17.36 15.77
C ALA A 236 8.88 -16.39 15.73
N ILE A 237 7.78 -16.76 16.40
CA ILE A 237 6.57 -15.95 16.40
C ILE A 237 6.81 -14.71 17.27
N PRO A 238 6.57 -13.50 16.77
CA PRO A 238 6.58 -12.31 17.62
C PRO A 238 5.61 -12.49 18.79
N ASN A 239 5.92 -11.88 19.91
CA ASN A 239 5.01 -11.96 21.06
C ASN A 239 3.74 -11.14 20.80
N TYR A 240 2.65 -11.85 20.50
CA TYR A 240 1.32 -11.27 20.30
C TYR A 240 0.45 -11.33 21.60
N GLU A 241 1.02 -11.70 22.75
CA GLU A 241 0.27 -11.70 23.99
C GLU A 241 0.08 -10.29 24.53
N ILE A 242 -1.12 -10.01 25.03
CA ILE A 242 -1.38 -8.76 25.73
C ILE A 242 -0.72 -8.81 27.09
N ALA A 243 0.17 -7.86 27.35
CA ALA A 243 0.93 -7.79 28.60
C ALA A 243 0.01 -7.76 29.84
N GLU A 244 0.48 -8.37 30.93
CA GLU A 244 -0.26 -8.34 32.22
C GLU A 244 -0.48 -6.92 32.71
N ASP A 245 0.55 -6.09 32.71
CA ASP A 245 0.48 -4.65 32.95
C ASP A 245 0.42 -3.89 31.63
N VAL A 246 -0.80 -3.67 31.14
CA VAL A 246 -1.07 -2.96 29.87
C VAL A 246 -0.56 -1.52 29.92
N VAL A 247 -0.64 -0.85 31.08
CA VAL A 247 -0.26 0.56 31.21
C VAL A 247 1.27 0.70 31.10
N ALA A 248 2.01 -0.14 31.81
CA ALA A 248 3.47 -0.15 31.75
C ALA A 248 3.95 -0.53 30.35
N ALA A 249 3.34 -1.54 29.71
CA ALA A 249 3.64 -1.95 28.35
C ALA A 249 3.36 -0.82 27.34
N PHE A 250 2.23 -0.12 27.47
CA PHE A 250 1.88 0.99 26.60
C PHE A 250 2.93 2.11 26.67
N PHE A 251 3.32 2.54 27.86
CA PHE A 251 4.33 3.60 28.00
C PHE A 251 5.74 3.15 27.56
N SER A 252 6.08 1.87 27.76
CA SER A 252 7.34 1.29 27.26
C SER A 252 7.37 1.30 25.73
N HIS A 253 6.32 0.81 25.07
CA HIS A 253 6.18 0.86 23.62
C HIS A 253 6.15 2.29 23.08
N LEU A 254 5.44 3.19 23.75
CA LEU A 254 5.40 4.61 23.38
C LEU A 254 6.81 5.22 23.33
N GLY A 255 7.66 4.91 24.32
CA GLY A 255 9.02 5.42 24.39
C GLY A 255 9.94 4.87 23.29
N SER A 256 9.88 3.56 23.00
CA SER A 256 10.67 2.93 21.92
C SER A 256 10.22 3.41 20.54
N VAL A 257 8.92 3.39 20.27
CA VAL A 257 8.33 3.87 19.02
C VAL A 257 8.63 5.36 18.78
N ALA A 258 8.55 6.19 19.82
CA ALA A 258 8.89 7.61 19.72
C ALA A 258 10.34 7.83 19.23
N LYS A 259 11.29 7.05 19.71
CA LYS A 259 12.70 7.12 19.25
C LYS A 259 12.84 6.64 17.81
N GLU A 260 12.21 5.53 17.44
CA GLU A 260 12.26 4.96 16.08
C GLU A 260 11.67 5.94 15.06
N VAL A 261 10.48 6.47 15.33
CA VAL A 261 9.82 7.43 14.46
C VAL A 261 10.61 8.74 14.35
N LEU A 262 11.22 9.19 15.45
CA LEU A 262 12.06 10.40 15.44
C LEU A 262 13.28 10.22 14.53
N LEU A 263 13.95 9.08 14.60
CA LEU A 263 15.10 8.78 13.75
C LEU A 263 14.68 8.67 12.28
N ALA A 264 13.61 7.92 11.99
CA ALA A 264 13.12 7.70 10.64
C ALA A 264 12.65 9.01 9.96
N LEU A 265 11.78 9.78 10.61
CA LEU A 265 11.35 11.09 10.11
C LEU A 265 12.50 12.11 10.10
N GLY A 266 13.41 12.04 11.06
CA GLY A 266 14.56 12.93 11.15
C GLY A 266 15.44 12.87 9.90
N LEU A 267 15.63 11.68 9.32
CA LEU A 267 16.42 11.50 8.11
C LEU A 267 15.81 12.23 6.91
N ILE A 268 14.53 11.99 6.62
CA ILE A 268 13.89 12.62 5.46
C ILE A 268 13.71 14.13 5.65
N VAL A 269 13.36 14.56 6.87
CA VAL A 269 13.17 15.97 7.20
C VAL A 269 14.51 16.72 7.13
N GLY A 270 15.56 16.16 7.71
CA GLY A 270 16.91 16.73 7.64
C GLY A 270 17.38 16.85 6.18
N PHE A 271 17.19 15.81 5.38
CA PHE A 271 17.55 15.82 3.97
C PHE A 271 16.73 16.86 3.17
N PHE A 272 15.42 16.98 3.46
CA PHE A 272 14.58 18.00 2.84
C PHE A 272 15.07 19.42 3.16
N PHE A 273 15.41 19.73 4.40
CA PHE A 273 15.91 21.05 4.77
C PHE A 273 17.28 21.37 4.16
N ILE A 274 18.13 20.35 3.95
CA ILE A 274 19.38 20.55 3.19
C ILE A 274 19.05 20.95 1.75
N ILE A 275 18.09 20.28 1.09
CA ILE A 275 17.64 20.61 -0.26
C ILE A 275 17.00 22.00 -0.29
N ASP A 276 16.18 22.32 0.71
CA ASP A 276 15.54 23.63 0.78
C ASP A 276 16.56 24.76 0.91
N PHE A 277 17.52 24.61 1.80
CA PHE A 277 18.57 25.59 2.01
C PHE A 277 19.42 25.85 0.77
N ILE A 278 19.78 24.79 0.03
CA ILE A 278 20.67 24.90 -1.14
C ILE A 278 19.91 25.29 -2.40
N PHE A 279 18.73 24.69 -2.65
CA PHE A 279 18.08 24.76 -3.96
C PHE A 279 16.70 25.43 -3.96
N LEU A 280 15.83 25.17 -2.96
CA LEU A 280 14.42 25.57 -3.04
C LEU A 280 14.18 26.97 -2.50
N LYS A 281 14.82 27.33 -1.38
CA LYS A 281 14.71 28.63 -0.68
C LYS A 281 13.26 29.02 -0.45
N LEU A 282 12.50 28.12 0.18
CA LEU A 282 11.07 28.30 0.39
C LEU A 282 10.75 29.51 1.31
N PRO A 283 9.61 30.17 1.09
CA PRO A 283 9.17 31.26 1.96
C PRO A 283 8.86 30.75 3.36
N LYS A 284 9.16 31.56 4.39
CA LYS A 284 8.98 31.21 5.83
C LYS A 284 7.60 30.65 6.15
N LYS A 285 6.53 31.12 5.52
CA LYS A 285 5.15 30.63 5.73
C LYS A 285 5.01 29.14 5.34
N LYS A 286 5.64 28.71 4.23
CA LYS A 286 5.63 27.30 3.81
C LYS A 286 6.46 26.43 4.72
N ILE A 287 7.63 26.91 5.16
CA ILE A 287 8.50 26.20 6.11
C ILE A 287 7.73 25.96 7.43
N ILE A 288 7.07 26.99 7.96
CA ILE A 288 6.26 26.87 9.19
C ILE A 288 5.13 25.85 8.99
N GLN A 289 4.42 25.87 7.86
CA GLN A 289 3.37 24.89 7.54
C GLN A 289 3.94 23.47 7.54
N ILE A 290 5.08 23.24 6.89
CA ILE A 290 5.76 21.94 6.83
C ILE A 290 6.17 21.47 8.23
N LEU A 291 6.74 22.35 9.07
CA LEU A 291 7.13 22.03 10.45
C LEU A 291 5.93 21.58 11.29
N PHE A 292 4.79 22.29 11.21
CA PHE A 292 3.56 21.84 11.88
C PHE A 292 3.09 20.48 11.34
N GLY A 293 3.16 20.29 10.00
CA GLY A 293 2.83 19.01 9.40
C GLY A 293 3.72 17.87 9.92
N ILE A 294 5.04 18.08 10.02
CA ILE A 294 6.00 17.12 10.58
C ILE A 294 5.66 16.79 12.05
N ALA A 295 5.33 17.80 12.85
CA ALA A 295 4.95 17.58 14.25
C ALA A 295 3.67 16.73 14.36
N PHE A 296 2.65 17.00 13.55
CA PHE A 296 1.43 16.17 13.49
C PHE A 296 1.71 14.76 12.99
N THR A 297 2.56 14.61 11.96
CA THR A 297 3.00 13.28 11.45
C THR A 297 3.70 12.50 12.55
N TYR A 298 4.64 13.11 13.26
CA TYR A 298 5.39 12.47 14.34
C TYR A 298 4.46 11.99 15.47
N VAL A 299 3.66 12.87 16.04
CA VAL A 299 2.74 12.52 17.13
C VAL A 299 1.72 11.47 16.67
N GLY A 300 1.17 11.64 15.47
CA GLY A 300 0.22 10.71 14.88
C GLY A 300 0.80 9.32 14.69
N LEU A 301 2.03 9.20 14.16
CA LEU A 301 2.69 7.92 13.96
C LEU A 301 3.05 7.21 15.28
N VAL A 302 3.53 7.96 16.27
CA VAL A 302 3.85 7.40 17.59
C VAL A 302 2.59 6.79 18.22
N ILE A 303 1.48 7.50 18.21
CA ILE A 303 0.21 6.99 18.72
C ILE A 303 -0.28 5.79 17.90
N PHE A 304 -0.21 5.89 16.56
CA PHE A 304 -0.63 4.84 15.63
C PHE A 304 0.12 3.53 15.90
N LEU A 305 1.45 3.54 15.80
CA LEU A 305 2.28 2.35 15.96
C LEU A 305 2.18 1.74 17.37
N THR A 306 2.09 2.58 18.40
CA THR A 306 1.88 2.09 19.78
C THR A 306 0.54 1.37 19.91
N SER A 307 -0.52 1.94 19.36
CA SER A 307 -1.87 1.34 19.40
C SER A 307 -1.96 0.03 18.64
N VAL A 308 -1.24 -0.05 17.50
CA VAL A 308 -1.15 -1.27 16.70
C VAL A 308 -0.47 -2.38 17.48
N ASN A 309 0.71 -2.12 18.03
CA ASN A 309 1.51 -3.13 18.74
C ASN A 309 0.80 -3.64 20.00
N VAL A 310 0.12 -2.75 20.74
CA VAL A 310 -0.50 -3.11 22.02
C VAL A 310 -1.86 -3.77 21.86
N GLY A 311 -2.63 -3.43 20.82
CA GLY A 311 -4.01 -3.89 20.70
C GLY A 311 -4.41 -4.58 19.40
N PHE A 312 -4.03 -4.00 18.24
CA PHE A 312 -4.52 -4.53 16.97
C PHE A 312 -3.84 -5.82 16.54
N MET A 313 -2.52 -5.89 16.63
CA MET A 313 -1.76 -7.08 16.24
C MET A 313 -2.10 -8.30 17.11
N PRO A 314 -2.14 -8.20 18.46
CA PRO A 314 -2.51 -9.32 19.32
C PRO A 314 -3.92 -9.86 19.04
N ILE A 315 -4.89 -8.96 18.87
CA ILE A 315 -6.28 -9.37 18.59
C ILE A 315 -6.42 -9.96 17.20
N GLY A 316 -5.75 -9.39 16.19
CA GLY A 316 -5.72 -9.95 14.85
C GLY A 316 -5.19 -11.39 14.85
N TYR A 317 -4.04 -11.62 15.48
CA TYR A 317 -3.44 -12.94 15.63
C TYR A 317 -4.36 -13.94 16.33
N LYS A 318 -4.87 -13.59 17.51
CA LYS A 318 -5.77 -14.47 18.31
C LYS A 318 -7.06 -14.77 17.55
N MET A 319 -7.62 -13.80 16.85
CA MET A 319 -8.82 -13.99 16.03
C MET A 319 -8.57 -14.96 14.89
N GLY A 320 -7.45 -14.83 14.18
CA GLY A 320 -7.06 -15.75 13.09
C GLY A 320 -6.92 -17.19 13.60
N TYR A 321 -6.26 -17.36 14.74
CA TYR A 321 -6.07 -18.64 15.40
C TYR A 321 -7.42 -19.30 15.74
N GLN A 322 -8.29 -18.61 16.45
CA GLN A 322 -9.59 -19.15 16.90
C GLN A 322 -10.58 -19.40 15.76
N LEU A 323 -10.63 -18.51 14.75
CA LEU A 323 -11.51 -18.72 13.60
C LEU A 323 -11.07 -19.91 12.75
N ARG A 324 -9.77 -20.22 12.71
CA ARG A 324 -9.26 -21.42 12.05
C ARG A 324 -9.70 -22.68 12.80
N GLU A 325 -9.63 -22.69 14.12
CA GLU A 325 -10.12 -23.80 14.95
C GLU A 325 -11.63 -24.01 14.79
N ALA A 326 -12.40 -22.93 14.57
CA ALA A 326 -13.84 -22.99 14.34
C ALA A 326 -14.22 -23.62 12.99
N GLY A 327 -13.32 -23.61 12.00
CA GLY A 327 -13.46 -24.32 10.72
C GLY A 327 -12.97 -23.54 9.50
N ASP A 328 -12.57 -24.27 8.47
CA ASP A 328 -12.00 -23.74 7.22
C ASP A 328 -12.93 -22.74 6.50
N GLY A 329 -14.21 -23.08 6.41
CA GLY A 329 -15.20 -22.23 5.76
C GLY A 329 -15.43 -20.93 6.55
N VAL A 330 -15.36 -20.99 7.89
CA VAL A 330 -15.51 -19.84 8.76
C VAL A 330 -14.34 -18.87 8.54
N LEU A 331 -13.11 -19.39 8.50
CA LEU A 331 -11.91 -18.60 8.26
C LEU A 331 -11.96 -17.89 6.89
N ALA A 332 -12.35 -18.61 5.83
CA ALA A 332 -12.44 -18.06 4.49
C ALA A 332 -13.49 -16.93 4.38
N VAL A 333 -14.69 -17.15 4.97
CA VAL A 333 -15.77 -16.14 4.98
C VAL A 333 -15.36 -14.93 5.83
N ALA A 334 -14.76 -15.15 6.99
CA ALA A 334 -14.25 -14.07 7.83
C ALA A 334 -13.18 -13.25 7.09
N GLY A 335 -12.25 -13.91 6.41
CA GLY A 335 -11.26 -13.24 5.56
C GLY A 335 -11.90 -12.39 4.46
N PHE A 336 -12.97 -12.88 3.80
CA PHE A 336 -13.71 -12.08 2.82
C PHE A 336 -14.34 -10.83 3.44
N ILE A 337 -15.03 -10.97 4.56
CA ILE A 337 -15.70 -9.85 5.24
C ILE A 337 -14.68 -8.82 5.73
N LEU A 338 -13.60 -9.27 6.35
CA LEU A 338 -12.51 -8.40 6.79
C LEU A 338 -11.89 -7.64 5.62
N GLY A 339 -11.63 -8.30 4.50
CA GLY A 339 -11.07 -7.68 3.32
C GLY A 339 -11.97 -6.60 2.71
N LEU A 340 -13.29 -6.85 2.65
CA LEU A 340 -14.26 -5.83 2.24
C LEU A 340 -14.13 -4.56 3.06
N VAL A 341 -13.98 -4.73 4.39
CA VAL A 341 -14.04 -3.63 5.35
C VAL A 341 -12.70 -2.91 5.45
N VAL A 342 -11.59 -3.63 5.43
CA VAL A 342 -10.24 -3.05 5.58
C VAL A 342 -9.94 -2.03 4.48
N VAL A 343 -10.32 -2.29 3.23
CA VAL A 343 -10.12 -1.33 2.14
C VAL A 343 -11.01 -0.10 2.26
N LEU A 344 -12.25 -0.28 2.71
CA LEU A 344 -13.13 0.86 3.02
C LEU A 344 -12.52 1.74 4.12
N ALA A 345 -11.73 1.10 4.95
CA ALA A 345 -11.06 1.68 6.10
C ALA A 345 -9.73 2.38 5.74
N GLU A 346 -9.17 2.20 4.54
CA GLU A 346 -7.86 2.71 4.20
C GLU A 346 -7.90 4.19 3.78
N PRO A 347 -7.28 5.12 4.55
CA PRO A 347 -7.31 6.55 4.23
C PRO A 347 -6.69 6.87 2.87
N ALA A 348 -5.61 6.19 2.50
CA ALA A 348 -4.91 6.40 1.24
C ALA A 348 -5.78 6.03 0.03
N VAL A 349 -6.65 5.03 0.15
CA VAL A 349 -7.64 4.67 -0.88
C VAL A 349 -8.66 5.80 -1.12
N HIS A 350 -9.08 6.49 -0.07
CA HIS A 350 -10.00 7.62 -0.22
C HIS A 350 -9.35 8.81 -0.93
N VAL A 351 -8.07 9.08 -0.65
CA VAL A 351 -7.29 10.14 -1.32
C VAL A 351 -7.13 9.79 -2.80
N LEU A 352 -6.71 8.57 -3.11
CA LEU A 352 -6.55 8.10 -4.48
C LEU A 352 -7.87 8.17 -5.26
N ASN A 353 -8.96 7.67 -4.70
CA ASN A 353 -10.28 7.69 -5.35
C ASN A 353 -10.75 9.11 -5.68
N LYS A 354 -10.46 10.08 -4.80
CA LYS A 354 -10.76 11.50 -5.05
C LYS A 354 -9.91 12.05 -6.18
N GLN A 355 -8.62 11.77 -6.18
CA GLN A 355 -7.70 12.21 -7.25
C GLN A 355 -8.08 11.62 -8.61
N VAL A 356 -8.46 10.33 -8.64
CA VAL A 356 -8.92 9.68 -9.88
C VAL A 356 -10.20 10.33 -10.40
N GLU A 357 -11.17 10.61 -9.54
CA GLU A 357 -12.42 11.29 -9.94
C GLU A 357 -12.15 12.69 -10.51
N GLU A 358 -11.27 13.47 -9.86
CA GLU A 358 -10.87 14.81 -10.32
C GLU A 358 -10.15 14.77 -11.69
N ILE A 359 -9.23 13.82 -11.87
CA ILE A 359 -8.40 13.73 -13.10
C ILE A 359 -9.18 13.13 -14.27
N THR A 360 -10.16 12.25 -13.99
CA THR A 360 -11.00 11.63 -15.02
C THR A 360 -12.25 12.46 -15.36
N ASP A 361 -12.37 13.67 -14.82
CA ASP A 361 -13.56 14.52 -14.97
C ASP A 361 -14.87 13.77 -14.62
N GLY A 362 -14.81 12.92 -13.56
CA GLY A 362 -15.95 12.13 -13.10
C GLY A 362 -16.28 10.89 -13.95
N ASN A 363 -15.51 10.57 -15.00
CA ASN A 363 -15.73 9.36 -15.80
C ASN A 363 -15.58 8.08 -14.98
N VAL A 364 -14.70 8.10 -13.97
CA VAL A 364 -14.58 7.06 -12.95
C VAL A 364 -15.10 7.62 -11.64
N SER A 365 -16.27 7.17 -11.20
CA SER A 365 -16.84 7.65 -9.95
C SER A 365 -16.12 7.03 -8.75
N LYS A 366 -15.89 7.83 -7.73
CA LYS A 366 -15.32 7.41 -6.42
C LYS A 366 -16.04 6.17 -5.86
N LYS A 367 -17.37 6.11 -5.97
CA LYS A 367 -18.18 4.97 -5.47
C LYS A 367 -17.90 3.69 -6.23
N SER A 368 -17.85 3.72 -7.57
CA SER A 368 -17.58 2.53 -8.38
C SER A 368 -16.19 1.97 -8.11
N MET A 369 -15.20 2.85 -7.98
CA MET A 369 -13.83 2.46 -7.66
C MET A 369 -13.74 1.84 -6.26
N LEU A 370 -14.35 2.47 -5.26
CA LEU A 370 -14.36 1.98 -3.89
C LEU A 370 -15.00 0.58 -3.78
N ILE A 371 -16.15 0.36 -4.44
CA ILE A 371 -16.83 -0.94 -4.45
C ILE A 371 -15.95 -2.00 -5.13
N ALA A 372 -15.36 -1.67 -6.29
CA ALA A 372 -14.49 -2.61 -7.00
C ALA A 372 -13.27 -3.00 -6.19
N LEU A 373 -12.63 -2.03 -5.51
CA LEU A 373 -11.51 -2.27 -4.62
C LEU A 373 -11.92 -3.15 -3.43
N SER A 374 -13.03 -2.81 -2.76
CA SER A 374 -13.48 -3.55 -1.58
C SER A 374 -13.81 -5.01 -1.92
N VAL A 375 -14.59 -5.25 -2.96
CA VAL A 375 -14.91 -6.61 -3.41
C VAL A 375 -13.66 -7.36 -3.83
N GLY A 376 -12.77 -6.71 -4.57
CA GLY A 376 -11.51 -7.30 -5.01
C GLY A 376 -10.64 -7.73 -3.82
N VAL A 377 -10.41 -6.85 -2.86
CA VAL A 377 -9.60 -7.17 -1.68
C VAL A 377 -10.29 -8.19 -0.77
N GLY A 378 -11.62 -8.15 -0.67
CA GLY A 378 -12.37 -9.22 0.02
C GLY A 378 -12.09 -10.59 -0.58
N ILE A 379 -12.16 -10.71 -1.91
CA ILE A 379 -11.80 -11.94 -2.64
C ILE A 379 -10.34 -12.30 -2.39
N SER A 380 -9.43 -11.34 -2.43
CA SER A 380 -8.00 -11.56 -2.22
C SER A 380 -7.67 -12.14 -0.86
N ILE A 381 -8.23 -11.57 0.22
CA ILE A 381 -7.99 -12.08 1.58
C ILE A 381 -8.68 -13.44 1.77
N CYS A 382 -9.86 -13.65 1.20
CA CYS A 382 -10.50 -14.98 1.19
C CYS A 382 -9.59 -16.03 0.51
N LEU A 383 -9.03 -15.72 -0.65
CA LEU A 383 -8.09 -16.60 -1.35
C LEU A 383 -6.79 -16.81 -0.56
N SER A 384 -6.33 -15.80 0.19
CA SER A 384 -5.18 -15.96 1.08
C SER A 384 -5.49 -16.94 2.23
N MET A 385 -6.71 -16.89 2.79
CA MET A 385 -7.13 -17.87 3.80
C MET A 385 -7.24 -19.27 3.22
N ILE A 386 -7.78 -19.41 2.01
CA ILE A 386 -7.83 -20.67 1.27
C ILE A 386 -6.41 -21.22 1.04
N ARG A 387 -5.43 -20.34 0.73
CA ARG A 387 -4.03 -20.74 0.59
C ARG A 387 -3.47 -21.31 1.89
N ILE A 388 -3.74 -20.67 3.03
CA ILE A 388 -3.30 -21.16 4.35
C ILE A 388 -3.92 -22.53 4.66
N ILE A 389 -5.19 -22.74 4.29
CA ILE A 389 -5.90 -24.01 4.52
C ILE A 389 -5.27 -25.15 3.72
N PHE A 390 -4.93 -24.92 2.46
CA PHE A 390 -4.47 -25.95 1.54
C PHE A 390 -2.94 -26.03 1.39
N GLY A 391 -2.18 -25.06 1.87
CA GLY A 391 -0.72 -25.05 1.89
C GLY A 391 -0.08 -25.03 0.51
N PHE A 392 -0.57 -24.23 -0.44
CA PHE A 392 0.01 -24.14 -1.78
C PHE A 392 0.75 -22.82 -2.02
N SER A 393 1.69 -22.84 -2.97
CA SER A 393 2.55 -21.68 -3.26
C SER A 393 1.74 -20.45 -3.67
N ILE A 394 2.12 -19.28 -3.18
CA ILE A 394 1.55 -17.97 -3.55
C ILE A 394 1.62 -17.70 -5.06
N LEU A 395 2.57 -18.32 -5.76
CA LEU A 395 2.77 -18.12 -7.20
C LEU A 395 1.57 -18.57 -8.03
N TYR A 396 0.75 -19.53 -7.54
CA TYR A 396 -0.49 -19.93 -8.20
C TYR A 396 -1.51 -18.80 -8.32
N TYR A 397 -1.41 -17.77 -7.47
CA TYR A 397 -2.23 -16.56 -7.55
C TYR A 397 -1.48 -15.40 -8.22
N LEU A 398 -0.23 -15.15 -7.82
CA LEU A 398 0.50 -13.97 -8.30
C LEU A 398 0.82 -14.06 -9.79
N VAL A 399 1.29 -15.22 -10.28
CA VAL A 399 1.66 -15.35 -11.69
C VAL A 399 0.44 -15.12 -12.59
N PRO A 400 -0.69 -15.85 -12.46
CA PRO A 400 -1.87 -15.58 -13.28
C PRO A 400 -2.41 -14.15 -13.08
N GLY A 401 -2.44 -13.65 -11.85
CA GLY A 401 -2.95 -12.31 -11.53
C GLY A 401 -2.18 -11.21 -12.23
N TYR A 402 -0.85 -11.22 -12.18
CA TYR A 402 -0.02 -10.26 -12.89
C TYR A 402 -0.11 -10.43 -14.41
N PHE A 403 -0.15 -11.67 -14.93
CA PHE A 403 -0.35 -11.91 -16.37
C PHE A 403 -1.69 -11.36 -16.87
N ILE A 404 -2.78 -11.56 -16.13
CA ILE A 404 -4.10 -11.01 -16.45
C ILE A 404 -4.04 -9.48 -16.43
N SER A 405 -3.44 -8.89 -15.39
CA SER A 405 -3.32 -7.44 -15.27
C SER A 405 -2.48 -6.82 -16.39
N LEU A 406 -1.33 -7.39 -16.69
CA LEU A 406 -0.48 -6.95 -17.80
C LEU A 406 -1.17 -7.15 -19.15
N GLY A 407 -1.90 -8.26 -19.34
CA GLY A 407 -2.74 -8.50 -20.52
C GLY A 407 -3.82 -7.45 -20.70
N LEU A 408 -4.55 -7.12 -19.63
CA LEU A 408 -5.59 -6.08 -19.65
C LEU A 408 -5.03 -4.70 -20.02
N SER A 409 -3.78 -4.41 -19.68
CA SER A 409 -3.14 -3.12 -20.00
C SER A 409 -3.06 -2.79 -21.49
N PHE A 410 -3.21 -3.78 -22.37
CA PHE A 410 -3.28 -3.58 -23.83
C PHE A 410 -4.67 -3.17 -24.32
N PHE A 411 -5.72 -3.46 -23.54
CA PHE A 411 -7.11 -3.25 -23.95
C PHE A 411 -7.76 -2.06 -23.26
N VAL A 412 -7.12 -1.50 -22.24
CA VAL A 412 -7.64 -0.36 -21.48
C VAL A 412 -6.83 0.91 -21.76
N PRO A 413 -7.41 2.11 -21.60
CA PRO A 413 -6.68 3.37 -21.71
C PRO A 413 -5.50 3.40 -20.71
N ARG A 414 -4.37 3.98 -21.13
CA ARG A 414 -3.11 4.06 -20.36
C ARG A 414 -3.30 4.58 -18.93
N MET A 415 -4.23 5.50 -18.77
CA MET A 415 -4.56 6.09 -17.47
C MET A 415 -5.13 5.06 -16.50
N TYR A 416 -6.04 4.18 -16.95
CA TYR A 416 -6.60 3.12 -16.10
C TYR A 416 -5.52 2.12 -15.67
N THR A 417 -4.58 1.78 -16.55
CA THR A 417 -3.44 0.94 -16.20
C THR A 417 -2.59 1.60 -15.12
N ALA A 418 -2.27 2.89 -15.29
CA ALA A 418 -1.45 3.61 -14.33
C ALA A 418 -2.14 3.72 -12.96
N ILE A 419 -3.43 4.07 -12.94
CA ILE A 419 -4.25 4.13 -11.72
C ILE A 419 -4.35 2.75 -11.06
N ALA A 420 -4.60 1.69 -11.84
CA ALA A 420 -4.71 0.34 -11.31
C ALA A 420 -3.44 -0.09 -10.57
N PHE A 421 -2.29 0.08 -11.21
CA PHE A 421 -1.02 -0.32 -10.62
C PHE A 421 -0.61 0.56 -9.43
N ASP A 422 -0.88 1.87 -9.47
CA ASP A 422 -0.68 2.74 -8.30
C ASP A 422 -1.64 2.36 -7.16
N SER A 423 -2.89 1.97 -7.49
CA SER A 423 -3.88 1.55 -6.48
C SER A 423 -3.51 0.25 -5.75
N GLY A 424 -2.77 -0.64 -6.39
CA GLY A 424 -2.28 -1.86 -5.76
C GLY A 424 -1.46 -1.57 -4.51
N GLY A 425 -0.49 -0.66 -4.62
CA GLY A 425 0.29 -0.24 -3.48
C GLY A 425 -0.53 0.51 -2.41
N VAL A 426 -1.52 1.30 -2.84
CA VAL A 426 -2.36 2.07 -1.90
C VAL A 426 -3.35 1.19 -1.14
N ALA A 427 -3.83 0.10 -1.73
CA ALA A 427 -4.83 -0.79 -1.12
C ALA A 427 -4.24 -1.70 -0.03
N SER A 428 -2.93 -1.93 -0.03
CA SER A 428 -2.21 -2.73 0.96
C SER A 428 -1.66 -1.88 2.12
N GLY A 429 -2.45 -0.94 2.62
CA GLY A 429 -2.03 0.01 3.65
C GLY A 429 -1.95 -0.54 5.08
N PRO A 430 -1.87 0.37 6.09
CA PRO A 430 -1.56 0.06 7.47
C PRO A 430 -2.38 -1.06 8.11
N LEU A 431 -3.68 -1.12 7.85
CA LEU A 431 -4.52 -2.18 8.45
C LEU A 431 -4.25 -3.56 7.86
N THR A 432 -3.74 -3.63 6.63
CA THR A 432 -3.36 -4.92 6.04
C THR A 432 -2.11 -5.48 6.73
N SER A 433 -1.09 -4.65 6.96
CA SER A 433 0.16 -5.07 7.63
C SER A 433 0.00 -5.28 9.12
N THR A 434 -0.88 -4.51 9.78
CA THR A 434 -0.98 -4.47 11.25
C THR A 434 -2.11 -5.32 11.83
N PHE A 435 -3.10 -5.71 11.03
CA PHE A 435 -4.22 -6.53 11.46
C PHE A 435 -4.42 -7.80 10.61
N ILE A 436 -4.44 -7.66 9.27
CA ILE A 436 -4.69 -8.82 8.40
C ILE A 436 -3.49 -9.78 8.34
N LEU A 437 -2.25 -9.28 8.31
CA LEU A 437 -1.08 -10.14 8.33
C LEU A 437 -0.95 -10.90 9.67
N PRO A 438 -1.06 -10.29 10.86
CA PRO A 438 -1.18 -11.04 12.11
C PRO A 438 -2.35 -12.03 12.15
N PHE A 439 -3.50 -11.68 11.57
CA PHE A 439 -4.64 -12.60 11.43
C PHE A 439 -4.27 -13.84 10.59
N ALA A 440 -3.57 -13.65 9.49
CA ALA A 440 -3.07 -14.74 8.64
C ALA A 440 -2.02 -15.60 9.37
N ILE A 441 -1.11 -14.96 10.13
CA ILE A 441 -0.12 -15.66 10.95
C ILE A 441 -0.81 -16.51 12.02
N GLY A 442 -1.79 -15.96 12.73
CA GLY A 442 -2.58 -16.69 13.72
C GLY A 442 -3.31 -17.90 13.13
N ALA A 443 -3.94 -17.73 11.98
CA ALA A 443 -4.61 -18.80 11.25
C ALA A 443 -3.63 -19.91 10.81
N CYS A 444 -2.43 -19.55 10.35
CA CYS A 444 -1.37 -20.49 9.99
C CYS A 444 -0.84 -21.26 11.21
N MET A 445 -0.67 -20.57 12.34
CA MET A 445 -0.18 -21.17 13.59
C MET A 445 -1.16 -22.18 14.20
N ALA A 446 -2.46 -21.98 14.04
CA ALA A 446 -3.45 -22.96 14.46
C ALA A 446 -3.35 -24.28 13.67
N PHE A 447 -2.79 -24.23 12.44
CA PHE A 447 -2.55 -25.41 11.62
C PHE A 447 -1.15 -26.00 11.82
N CYS A 448 -0.13 -25.14 11.97
CA CYS A 448 1.28 -25.52 12.06
C CYS A 448 1.96 -24.86 13.27
N PRO A 449 1.78 -25.42 14.49
CA PRO A 449 2.25 -24.78 15.72
C PRO A 449 3.77 -24.60 15.84
N ASP A 450 4.55 -25.31 15.02
CA ASP A 450 6.01 -25.18 14.95
C ASP A 450 6.51 -23.94 14.19
N GLY A 451 5.57 -23.20 13.54
CA GLY A 451 5.88 -21.98 12.78
C GLY A 451 6.59 -22.19 11.44
N SER A 452 6.94 -23.44 11.07
CA SER A 452 7.74 -23.75 9.88
C SER A 452 7.13 -23.27 8.57
N LYS A 453 5.80 -23.16 8.52
CA LYS A 453 5.05 -22.73 7.31
C LYS A 453 4.60 -21.27 7.31
N VAL A 454 4.92 -20.51 8.36
CA VAL A 454 4.41 -19.14 8.46
C VAL A 454 4.95 -18.26 7.33
N LEU A 455 6.25 -18.35 7.03
CA LEU A 455 6.86 -17.57 5.94
C LEU A 455 6.29 -17.94 4.56
N THR A 456 5.97 -19.22 4.32
CA THR A 456 5.45 -19.69 3.03
C THR A 456 3.96 -19.44 2.89
N ASP A 457 3.16 -19.65 3.94
CA ASP A 457 1.70 -19.73 3.85
C ASP A 457 0.97 -18.51 4.41
N ALA A 458 1.46 -17.88 5.51
CA ALA A 458 0.83 -16.69 6.07
C ALA A 458 1.28 -15.40 5.38
N PHE A 459 2.59 -15.25 5.12
CA PHE A 459 3.08 -14.12 4.33
C PHE A 459 2.58 -14.21 2.88
N GLY A 460 2.59 -13.09 2.16
CA GLY A 460 2.03 -12.96 0.81
C GLY A 460 0.59 -12.45 0.80
N VAL A 461 -0.05 -12.29 1.96
CA VAL A 461 -1.40 -11.70 2.03
C VAL A 461 -1.40 -10.24 1.58
N VAL A 462 -0.38 -9.47 1.92
CA VAL A 462 -0.23 -8.07 1.50
C VAL A 462 -0.04 -7.98 -0.01
N ALA A 463 0.78 -8.86 -0.58
CA ALA A 463 1.00 -8.96 -2.02
C ALA A 463 -0.28 -9.29 -2.79
N MET A 464 -1.09 -10.22 -2.26
CA MET A 464 -2.36 -10.58 -2.87
C MET A 464 -3.36 -9.43 -2.82
N VAL A 465 -3.41 -8.68 -1.72
CA VAL A 465 -4.19 -7.45 -1.60
C VAL A 465 -3.72 -6.41 -2.60
N ALA A 466 -2.42 -6.21 -2.75
CA ALA A 466 -1.83 -5.27 -3.70
C ALA A 466 -2.10 -5.64 -5.17
N MET A 467 -2.11 -6.93 -5.51
CA MET A 467 -2.35 -7.40 -6.88
C MET A 467 -3.81 -7.20 -7.32
N THR A 468 -4.76 -7.35 -6.43
CA THR A 468 -6.19 -7.38 -6.81
C THR A 468 -6.71 -6.08 -7.44
N PRO A 469 -6.36 -4.87 -6.96
CA PRO A 469 -6.72 -3.62 -7.61
C PRO A 469 -6.23 -3.51 -9.06
N LEU A 470 -5.09 -4.14 -9.37
CA LEU A 470 -4.54 -4.16 -10.72
C LEU A 470 -5.53 -4.78 -11.72
N ILE A 471 -6.25 -5.79 -11.29
CA ILE A 471 -7.26 -6.47 -12.13
C ILE A 471 -8.59 -5.72 -12.08
N THR A 472 -9.09 -5.42 -10.87
CA THR A 472 -10.44 -4.88 -10.69
C THR A 472 -10.62 -3.50 -11.32
N ILE A 473 -9.63 -2.61 -11.19
CA ILE A 473 -9.69 -1.27 -11.78
C ILE A 473 -9.54 -1.34 -13.31
N GLN A 474 -8.68 -2.23 -13.82
CA GLN A 474 -8.57 -2.41 -15.26
C GLN A 474 -9.85 -3.02 -15.87
N LEU A 475 -10.55 -3.92 -15.16
CA LEU A 475 -11.85 -4.42 -15.57
C LEU A 475 -12.91 -3.30 -15.63
N LEU A 476 -12.89 -2.34 -14.68
CA LEU A 476 -13.73 -1.15 -14.76
C LEU A 476 -13.40 -0.31 -15.99
N GLY A 477 -12.12 -0.11 -16.27
CA GLY A 477 -11.65 0.59 -17.47
C GLY A 477 -12.10 -0.12 -18.76
N PHE A 478 -11.95 -1.43 -18.83
CA PHE A 478 -12.39 -2.25 -19.96
C PHE A 478 -13.91 -2.14 -20.18
N ARG A 479 -14.71 -2.24 -19.10
CA ARG A 479 -16.16 -2.03 -19.16
C ARG A 479 -16.51 -0.65 -19.71
N SER A 480 -15.79 0.39 -19.32
CA SER A 480 -15.99 1.75 -19.83
C SER A 480 -15.76 1.82 -21.33
N VAL A 481 -14.67 1.22 -21.84
CA VAL A 481 -14.34 1.17 -23.27
C VAL A 481 -15.42 0.42 -24.07
N VAL A 482 -15.80 -0.77 -23.58
CA VAL A 482 -16.85 -1.58 -24.23
C VAL A 482 -18.19 -0.85 -24.25
N SER A 483 -18.57 -0.21 -23.14
CA SER A 483 -19.80 0.58 -23.06
C SER A 483 -19.80 1.76 -24.05
N LYS A 484 -18.65 2.44 -24.20
CA LYS A 484 -18.49 3.52 -25.19
C LYS A 484 -18.65 2.99 -26.62
N MET A 485 -17.94 1.91 -26.97
CA MET A 485 -18.05 1.28 -28.30
C MET A 485 -19.49 0.81 -28.60
N MET A 486 -20.20 0.26 -27.62
CA MET A 486 -21.60 -0.14 -27.77
C MET A 486 -22.51 1.07 -28.05
N ARG A 487 -22.33 2.17 -27.28
CA ARG A 487 -23.10 3.41 -27.50
C ARG A 487 -22.84 3.99 -28.88
N GLU A 488 -21.60 4.02 -29.34
CA GLU A 488 -21.21 4.48 -30.68
C GLU A 488 -21.85 3.61 -31.79
N LYS A 489 -21.81 2.27 -31.60
CA LYS A 489 -22.49 1.35 -32.55
C LYS A 489 -24.00 1.54 -32.58
N ILE A 490 -24.66 1.76 -31.44
CA ILE A 490 -26.09 2.00 -31.36
C ILE A 490 -26.43 3.34 -32.01
N ALA A 491 -25.64 4.39 -31.74
CA ALA A 491 -25.82 5.69 -32.36
C ALA A 491 -25.64 5.63 -33.89
N MET A 492 -24.60 4.93 -34.36
CA MET A 492 -24.34 4.73 -35.78
C MET A 492 -25.49 3.96 -36.46
N ARG A 493 -26.02 2.88 -35.82
CA ARG A 493 -27.19 2.17 -36.34
C ARG A 493 -28.41 3.06 -36.44
N ARG A 494 -28.70 3.89 -35.42
CA ARG A 494 -29.81 4.84 -35.46
C ARG A 494 -29.68 5.84 -36.62
N ILE A 495 -28.46 6.34 -36.86
CA ILE A 495 -28.18 7.25 -37.98
C ILE A 495 -28.40 6.53 -39.33
N LEU A 496 -28.01 5.26 -39.44
CA LEU A 496 -28.18 4.46 -40.67
C LEU A 496 -29.62 3.99 -40.88
N ASP A 497 -30.42 3.85 -39.81
CA ASP A 497 -31.82 3.46 -39.84
C ASP A 497 -32.76 4.68 -40.04
N GLU A 498 -32.26 5.92 -39.86
CA GLU A 498 -33.00 7.14 -40.26
C GLU A 498 -33.02 7.22 -41.77
N ASN A 499 -34.25 7.22 -42.34
CA ASN A 499 -34.48 7.23 -43.78
C ASN A 499 -33.73 8.35 -44.49
N ASP A 500 -33.24 8.10 -45.71
CA ASP A 500 -32.50 9.00 -46.60
C ASP A 500 -33.24 10.34 -46.93
N ASP A 501 -34.52 10.49 -46.55
CA ASP A 501 -35.35 11.68 -46.76
C ASP A 501 -34.97 12.90 -45.90
N GLN A 502 -34.02 12.74 -44.97
CA GLN A 502 -33.51 13.85 -44.14
C GLN A 502 -32.09 14.30 -44.55
N ILE A 503 -31.72 14.18 -45.82
CA ILE A 503 -30.52 14.82 -46.32
C ILE A 503 -30.69 16.33 -46.27
N ILE A 504 -30.08 17.00 -45.31
CA ILE A 504 -29.99 18.45 -45.26
C ILE A 504 -29.04 18.88 -46.38
N ASN A 505 -29.63 19.39 -47.48
CA ASN A 505 -28.89 20.06 -48.53
C ASN A 505 -28.26 21.35 -47.95
N PHE A 506 -27.01 21.35 -47.65
CA PHE A 506 -26.22 22.56 -47.42
C PHE A 506 -25.90 23.16 -48.81
N MET A 507 -26.75 24.06 -49.31
CA MET A 507 -26.40 25.04 -50.32
C MET A 507 -25.92 26.31 -49.67
#